data_391410963681c6a2d3fb27588d0098b6
#
_entry.id   391410963681c6a2d3fb27588d0098b6
#
_cell.length_a   1.000
_cell.length_b   1.000
_cell.length_c   1.000
_cell.angle_alpha   90.00
_cell.angle_beta   90.00
_cell.angle_gamma   90.00
#
_symmetry.space_group_name_H-M   'P 1'
#
loop_
_entity.id
_entity.type
_entity.pdbx_description
1 polymer ?
#
loop_
_entity_poly.entity_id
_entity_poly.type
_entity_poly.pdbx_seq_one_letter_code
_entity_poly.pdbx_strand_id
1 'polypeptide(L)'
;MARTDDDSWDITESVGATALGVAMARAHESESDCPLFTDRYAQVFLDAAAARGWRPPTGAMGQRIRAISDYAASRTKWFDDFFIAAGGTGIAQAVILASGLDARAWRLPWIDGTVVYEIDQPQVLQFKADTLQAAHAEPAAHHVAVPVDLRQDWPKALVDSGFNPDKPTVWSVEGLLPYLPAEAQDLLFERVTQLSAEGSRIGVEAFSEDFFTDEYLARRRQRIQEMREQAAEAGEDMPDPEQLWFLEERAHVPDWLMDHGWQVSTITAADLMERYHRPVTADTEGMPTLFVGGVLVDKRDE
;
A
#
# COMPACT_ATOMS: atom_id res chain seq x y z
N MET A 1 11.50 16.20 10.74
CA MET A 1 11.23 16.08 12.20
C MET A 1 11.11 14.60 12.50
N ALA A 2 11.73 14.13 13.58
CA ALA A 2 11.51 12.77 14.02
C ALA A 2 10.02 12.58 14.32
N ARG A 3 9.45 11.45 13.88
CA ARG A 3 8.06 11.10 14.14
C ARG A 3 7.80 11.02 15.63
N THR A 4 6.72 11.64 16.11
CA THR A 4 6.25 11.53 17.49
C THR A 4 5.01 10.63 17.54
N ASP A 5 4.73 10.02 18.69
CA ASP A 5 3.56 9.14 18.88
C ASP A 5 2.21 9.88 18.71
N ASP A 6 2.24 11.21 18.73
CA ASP A 6 1.06 12.09 18.63
C ASP A 6 0.91 12.75 17.25
N ASP A 7 1.65 12.32 16.22
CA ASP A 7 1.54 12.90 14.88
C ASP A 7 0.13 12.67 14.31
N SER A 8 -0.64 13.74 14.20
CA SER A 8 -1.92 13.74 13.49
C SER A 8 -1.67 14.04 12.00
N TRP A 9 -2.18 13.20 11.15
CA TRP A 9 -1.89 13.26 9.72
C TRP A 9 -3.04 13.89 8.95
N ASP A 10 -2.84 15.10 8.44
CA ASP A 10 -3.72 15.65 7.43
C ASP A 10 -3.45 14.98 6.08
N ILE A 11 -4.50 14.74 5.27
CA ILE A 11 -4.37 14.08 3.96
C ILE A 11 -3.48 14.89 2.99
N THR A 12 -3.33 16.18 3.22
CA THR A 12 -2.52 17.08 2.39
C THR A 12 -1.07 17.16 2.86
N GLU A 13 -0.72 16.54 3.98
CA GLU A 13 0.61 16.62 4.61
C GLU A 13 1.24 15.23 4.79
N SER A 14 2.55 15.18 4.80
CA SER A 14 3.36 14.01 5.17
C SER A 14 2.94 12.72 4.43
N VAL A 15 2.59 11.65 5.15
CA VAL A 15 2.17 10.35 4.55
C VAL A 15 0.81 10.46 3.85
N GLY A 16 -0.09 11.35 4.31
CA GLY A 16 -1.33 11.65 3.59
C GLY A 16 -1.07 12.09 2.15
N ALA A 17 -0.06 12.94 1.95
CA ALA A 17 0.35 13.38 0.60
C ALA A 17 0.86 12.22 -0.27
N THR A 18 1.46 11.18 0.31
CA THR A 18 1.86 9.98 -0.46
C THR A 18 0.66 9.19 -0.96
N ALA A 19 -0.44 9.11 -0.19
CA ALA A 19 -1.69 8.49 -0.62
C ALA A 19 -2.31 9.21 -1.82
N LEU A 20 -2.20 10.56 -1.88
CA LEU A 20 -2.61 11.34 -3.04
C LEU A 20 -1.73 11.08 -4.27
N GLY A 21 -0.42 10.88 -4.08
CA GLY A 21 0.49 10.48 -5.17
C GLY A 21 0.10 9.13 -5.78
N VAL A 22 -0.28 8.16 -4.95
CA VAL A 22 -0.80 6.86 -5.41
C VAL A 22 -2.16 7.02 -6.11
N ALA A 23 -3.05 7.86 -5.58
CA ALA A 23 -4.33 8.17 -6.24
C ALA A 23 -4.11 8.80 -7.63
N MET A 24 -3.11 9.71 -7.78
CA MET A 24 -2.74 10.26 -9.09
C MET A 24 -2.32 9.18 -10.10
N ALA A 25 -1.48 8.23 -9.68
CA ALA A 25 -1.06 7.14 -10.56
C ALA A 25 -2.26 6.26 -10.98
N ARG A 26 -3.20 5.97 -10.07
CA ARG A 26 -4.41 5.21 -10.39
C ARG A 26 -5.38 5.97 -11.30
N ALA A 27 -5.53 7.29 -11.10
CA ALA A 27 -6.34 8.13 -11.99
C ALA A 27 -5.74 8.16 -13.40
N HIS A 28 -4.42 8.36 -13.51
CA HIS A 28 -3.71 8.35 -14.78
C HIS A 28 -3.85 7.02 -15.51
N GLU A 29 -3.67 5.89 -14.82
CA GLU A 29 -3.87 4.56 -15.39
C GLU A 29 -5.29 4.36 -15.91
N SER A 30 -6.28 4.82 -15.16
CA SER A 30 -7.71 4.68 -15.53
C SER A 30 -8.09 5.44 -16.79
N GLU A 31 -7.33 6.47 -17.17
CA GLU A 31 -7.51 7.30 -18.36
C GLU A 31 -6.62 6.85 -19.54
N SER A 32 -5.74 5.84 -19.35
CA SER A 32 -4.86 5.35 -20.40
C SER A 32 -5.64 4.62 -21.51
N ASP A 33 -5.04 4.52 -22.70
CA ASP A 33 -5.66 3.84 -23.85
C ASP A 33 -5.91 2.34 -23.61
N CYS A 34 -5.08 1.71 -22.75
CA CYS A 34 -5.17 0.28 -22.42
C CYS A 34 -4.93 0.08 -20.91
N PRO A 35 -5.93 0.43 -20.06
CA PRO A 35 -5.77 0.38 -18.62
C PRO A 35 -5.74 -1.05 -18.10
N LEU A 36 -4.85 -1.33 -17.13
CA LEU A 36 -4.81 -2.60 -16.40
C LEU A 36 -6.01 -2.75 -15.47
N PHE A 37 -6.53 -1.63 -14.99
CA PHE A 37 -7.73 -1.52 -14.14
C PHE A 37 -8.35 -0.14 -14.32
N THR A 38 -9.57 0.03 -13.82
CA THR A 38 -10.23 1.33 -13.72
C THR A 38 -10.56 1.64 -12.27
N ASP A 39 -10.08 2.77 -11.77
CA ASP A 39 -10.42 3.33 -10.46
C ASP A 39 -11.09 4.71 -10.62
N ARG A 40 -12.41 4.69 -10.77
CA ARG A 40 -13.21 5.92 -10.93
C ARG A 40 -13.18 6.83 -9.70
N TYR A 41 -12.76 6.32 -8.55
CA TYR A 41 -12.72 7.08 -7.30
C TYR A 41 -11.39 7.81 -7.11
N ALA A 42 -10.33 7.40 -7.80
CA ALA A 42 -9.03 8.04 -7.69
C ALA A 42 -9.10 9.54 -8.01
N GLN A 43 -9.76 9.92 -9.11
CA GLN A 43 -9.95 11.33 -9.48
C GLN A 43 -10.85 12.07 -8.48
N VAL A 44 -11.88 11.42 -7.94
CA VAL A 44 -12.77 12.01 -6.92
C VAL A 44 -12.01 12.40 -5.65
N PHE A 45 -11.06 11.58 -5.21
CA PHE A 45 -10.18 11.92 -4.08
C PHE A 45 -9.26 13.10 -4.39
N LEU A 46 -8.70 13.18 -5.60
CA LEU A 46 -7.85 14.28 -6.02
C LEU A 46 -8.63 15.60 -6.07
N ASP A 47 -9.84 15.58 -6.59
CA ASP A 47 -10.71 16.76 -6.66
C ASP A 47 -11.09 17.24 -5.25
N ALA A 48 -11.41 16.33 -4.35
CA ALA A 48 -11.72 16.64 -2.95
C ALA A 48 -10.50 17.23 -2.21
N ALA A 49 -9.30 16.69 -2.44
CA ALA A 49 -8.07 17.24 -1.89
C ALA A 49 -7.74 18.61 -2.46
N ALA A 50 -7.95 18.82 -3.77
CA ALA A 50 -7.76 20.12 -4.43
C ALA A 50 -8.70 21.19 -3.87
N ALA A 51 -9.94 20.82 -3.53
CA ALA A 51 -10.90 21.71 -2.87
C ALA A 51 -10.45 22.12 -1.46
N ARG A 52 -9.62 21.31 -0.79
CA ARG A 52 -8.99 21.61 0.50
C ARG A 52 -7.63 22.33 0.37
N GLY A 53 -7.23 22.73 -0.85
CA GLY A 53 -6.01 23.48 -1.10
C GLY A 53 -4.82 22.67 -1.56
N TRP A 54 -4.90 21.33 -1.60
CA TRP A 54 -3.85 20.50 -2.18
C TRP A 54 -3.63 20.83 -3.66
N ARG A 55 -2.40 20.74 -4.12
CA ARG A 55 -2.04 20.90 -5.53
C ARG A 55 -1.19 19.71 -5.97
N PRO A 56 -1.45 19.17 -7.19
CA PRO A 56 -0.62 18.13 -7.76
C PRO A 56 0.85 18.57 -7.80
N PRO A 57 1.79 17.70 -7.42
CA PRO A 57 3.21 17.99 -7.58
C PRO A 57 3.54 18.28 -9.04
N THR A 58 4.33 19.32 -9.26
CA THR A 58 4.86 19.73 -10.57
C THR A 58 6.36 19.46 -10.64
N GLY A 59 7.05 19.94 -11.65
CA GLY A 59 8.51 19.87 -11.78
C GLY A 59 9.07 18.46 -11.60
N ALA A 60 10.15 18.33 -10.85
CA ALA A 60 10.88 17.08 -10.64
C ALA A 60 10.02 15.98 -9.97
N MET A 61 9.23 16.36 -8.95
CA MET A 61 8.35 15.41 -8.27
C MET A 61 7.23 14.91 -9.19
N GLY A 62 6.61 15.79 -9.97
CA GLY A 62 5.58 15.40 -10.95
C GLY A 62 6.15 14.51 -12.06
N GLN A 63 7.39 14.74 -12.50
CA GLN A 63 8.08 13.86 -13.45
C GLN A 63 8.33 12.49 -12.86
N ARG A 64 8.79 12.41 -11.60
CA ARG A 64 9.01 11.14 -10.92
C ARG A 64 7.73 10.32 -10.77
N ILE A 65 6.62 10.94 -10.36
CA ILE A 65 5.33 10.21 -10.24
C ILE A 65 4.93 9.63 -11.60
N ARG A 66 5.14 10.36 -12.69
CA ARG A 66 4.89 9.83 -14.05
C ARG A 66 5.86 8.72 -14.43
N ALA A 67 7.14 8.85 -14.08
CA ALA A 67 8.16 7.84 -14.40
C ALA A 67 7.91 6.48 -13.72
N ILE A 68 7.25 6.48 -12.56
CA ILE A 68 6.90 5.25 -11.83
C ILE A 68 5.42 4.84 -12.00
N SER A 69 4.67 5.49 -12.90
CA SER A 69 3.23 5.22 -13.07
C SER A 69 2.96 3.78 -13.53
N ASP A 70 3.76 3.24 -14.43
CA ASP A 70 3.65 1.86 -14.90
C ASP A 70 3.92 0.83 -13.79
N TYR A 71 4.88 1.12 -12.90
CA TYR A 71 5.09 0.34 -11.70
C TYR A 71 3.87 0.40 -10.76
N ALA A 72 3.37 1.60 -10.47
CA ALA A 72 2.21 1.79 -9.60
C ALA A 72 0.95 1.11 -10.16
N ALA A 73 0.78 1.14 -11.49
CA ALA A 73 -0.30 0.43 -12.17
C ALA A 73 -0.15 -1.09 -12.04
N SER A 74 1.06 -1.63 -12.28
CA SER A 74 1.35 -3.05 -12.13
C SER A 74 1.15 -3.53 -10.69
N ARG A 75 1.58 -2.75 -9.70
CA ARG A 75 1.34 -2.98 -8.28
C ARG A 75 -0.15 -3.06 -7.97
N THR A 76 -0.91 -2.04 -8.34
CA THR A 76 -2.36 -2.00 -8.10
C THR A 76 -3.07 -3.20 -8.71
N LYS A 77 -2.72 -3.55 -9.96
CA LYS A 77 -3.27 -4.71 -10.65
C LYS A 77 -2.96 -6.02 -9.95
N TRP A 78 -1.72 -6.19 -9.45
CA TRP A 78 -1.33 -7.39 -8.72
C TRP A 78 -2.15 -7.59 -7.44
N PHE A 79 -2.34 -6.53 -6.66
CA PHE A 79 -3.18 -6.60 -5.47
C PHE A 79 -4.66 -6.81 -5.80
N ASP A 80 -5.16 -6.22 -6.89
CA ASP A 80 -6.52 -6.48 -7.36
C ASP A 80 -6.73 -7.96 -7.71
N ASP A 81 -5.80 -8.52 -8.50
CA ASP A 81 -5.84 -9.94 -8.88
C ASP A 81 -5.70 -10.85 -7.65
N PHE A 82 -4.90 -10.43 -6.66
CA PHE A 82 -4.70 -11.17 -5.41
C PHE A 82 -6.02 -11.26 -4.61
N PHE A 83 -6.75 -10.17 -4.46
CA PHE A 83 -8.06 -10.16 -3.80
C PHE A 83 -9.10 -10.98 -4.58
N ILE A 84 -9.17 -10.80 -5.90
CA ILE A 84 -10.11 -11.56 -6.76
C ILE A 84 -9.82 -13.06 -6.68
N ALA A 85 -8.54 -13.46 -6.73
CA ALA A 85 -8.14 -14.86 -6.61
C ALA A 85 -8.46 -15.45 -5.22
N ALA A 86 -8.33 -14.67 -4.16
CA ALA A 86 -8.73 -15.08 -2.82
C ALA A 86 -10.25 -15.29 -2.73
N GLY A 87 -11.05 -14.35 -3.25
CA GLY A 87 -12.50 -14.50 -3.35
C GLY A 87 -12.91 -15.73 -4.15
N GLY A 88 -12.21 -16.03 -5.25
CA GLY A 88 -12.43 -17.25 -6.06
C GLY A 88 -12.22 -18.56 -5.29
N THR A 89 -11.55 -18.55 -4.15
CA THR A 89 -11.41 -19.70 -3.24
C THR A 89 -12.41 -19.69 -2.08
N GLY A 90 -13.34 -18.74 -2.07
CA GLY A 90 -14.40 -18.62 -1.05
C GLY A 90 -14.01 -17.76 0.16
N ILE A 91 -12.87 -17.05 0.14
CA ILE A 91 -12.50 -16.12 1.22
C ILE A 91 -13.39 -14.88 1.10
N ALA A 92 -14.24 -14.65 2.11
CA ALA A 92 -15.17 -13.54 2.19
C ALA A 92 -14.84 -12.52 3.29
N GLN A 93 -13.62 -12.53 3.79
CA GLN A 93 -13.12 -11.58 4.78
C GLN A 93 -11.80 -11.00 4.30
N ALA A 94 -11.71 -9.67 4.18
CA ALA A 94 -10.55 -8.97 3.68
C ALA A 94 -10.12 -7.87 4.66
N VAL A 95 -8.82 -7.68 4.82
CA VAL A 95 -8.24 -6.58 5.62
C VAL A 95 -7.20 -5.84 4.79
N ILE A 96 -7.36 -4.53 4.67
CA ILE A 96 -6.42 -3.62 4.02
C ILE A 96 -5.73 -2.79 5.11
N LEU A 97 -4.45 -3.08 5.35
CA LEU A 97 -3.64 -2.38 6.35
C LEU A 97 -3.07 -1.09 5.74
N ALA A 98 -3.16 0.03 6.46
CA ALA A 98 -2.81 1.36 5.97
C ALA A 98 -3.52 1.67 4.64
N SER A 99 -4.84 1.59 4.64
CA SER A 99 -5.68 1.61 3.44
C SER A 99 -5.61 2.92 2.64
N GLY A 100 -5.21 4.02 3.26
CA GLY A 100 -5.12 5.31 2.59
C GLY A 100 -6.37 5.65 1.79
N LEU A 101 -6.18 5.94 0.51
CA LEU A 101 -7.25 6.20 -0.45
C LEU A 101 -7.58 4.98 -1.32
N ASP A 102 -7.38 3.77 -0.80
CA ASP A 102 -7.81 2.54 -1.47
C ASP A 102 -9.34 2.54 -1.68
N ALA A 103 -9.78 2.20 -2.89
CA ALA A 103 -11.19 2.11 -3.22
C ALA A 103 -11.64 0.70 -3.64
N ARG A 104 -10.85 -0.34 -3.30
CA ARG A 104 -11.16 -1.73 -3.67
C ARG A 104 -12.50 -2.21 -3.13
N ALA A 105 -12.88 -1.78 -1.92
CA ALA A 105 -14.19 -2.10 -1.35
C ALA A 105 -15.37 -1.58 -2.21
N TRP A 106 -15.13 -0.57 -3.08
CA TRP A 106 -16.13 0.01 -3.98
C TRP A 106 -16.00 -0.43 -5.44
N ARG A 107 -14.85 -0.96 -5.85
CA ARG A 107 -14.60 -1.20 -7.28
C ARG A 107 -14.32 -2.66 -7.68
N LEU A 108 -13.88 -3.51 -6.74
CA LEU A 108 -13.63 -4.91 -7.07
C LEU A 108 -14.92 -5.75 -7.09
N PRO A 109 -14.96 -6.81 -7.90
CA PRO A 109 -16.06 -7.75 -7.96
C PRO A 109 -15.99 -8.76 -6.79
N TRP A 110 -16.30 -8.30 -5.59
CA TRP A 110 -16.31 -9.14 -4.41
C TRP A 110 -17.40 -10.23 -4.50
N ILE A 111 -17.16 -11.39 -3.90
CA ILE A 111 -18.18 -12.42 -3.74
C ILE A 111 -19.22 -11.98 -2.71
N ASP A 112 -20.44 -12.49 -2.84
CA ASP A 112 -21.55 -12.13 -1.96
C ASP A 112 -21.19 -12.39 -0.48
N GLY A 113 -21.54 -11.44 0.37
CA GLY A 113 -21.28 -11.50 1.80
C GLY A 113 -19.85 -11.14 2.21
N THR A 114 -19.00 -10.68 1.29
CA THR A 114 -17.64 -10.22 1.65
C THR A 114 -17.70 -9.00 2.55
N VAL A 115 -16.88 -9.05 3.60
CA VAL A 115 -16.61 -7.91 4.50
C VAL A 115 -15.17 -7.43 4.25
N VAL A 116 -15.02 -6.14 3.96
CA VAL A 116 -13.72 -5.48 3.79
C VAL A 116 -13.48 -4.55 4.96
N TYR A 117 -12.48 -4.87 5.79
CA TYR A 117 -12.01 -4.02 6.87
C TYR A 117 -10.86 -3.16 6.38
N GLU A 118 -10.94 -1.87 6.59
CA GLU A 118 -9.88 -0.93 6.27
C GLU A 118 -9.34 -0.29 7.53
N ILE A 119 -8.04 -0.52 7.79
CA ILE A 119 -7.34 0.05 8.94
C ILE A 119 -6.48 1.21 8.46
N ASP A 120 -6.72 2.37 9.03
CA ASP A 120 -5.88 3.56 8.83
C ASP A 120 -6.12 4.58 9.94
N GLN A 121 -5.38 5.66 9.92
CA GLN A 121 -5.57 6.75 10.85
C GLN A 121 -6.96 7.39 10.73
N PRO A 122 -7.57 7.82 11.85
CA PRO A 122 -8.94 8.33 11.87
C PRO A 122 -9.19 9.45 10.86
N GLN A 123 -8.23 10.36 10.67
CA GLN A 123 -8.39 11.50 9.75
C GLN A 123 -8.37 11.08 8.28
N VAL A 124 -7.56 10.06 7.93
CA VAL A 124 -7.49 9.52 6.56
C VAL A 124 -8.81 8.83 6.22
N LEU A 125 -9.30 7.97 7.10
CA LEU A 125 -10.58 7.28 6.92
C LEU A 125 -11.76 8.26 6.88
N GLN A 126 -11.74 9.32 7.70
CA GLN A 126 -12.77 10.36 7.68
C GLN A 126 -12.79 11.10 6.35
N PHE A 127 -11.60 11.54 5.85
CA PHE A 127 -11.50 12.19 4.54
C PHE A 127 -12.07 11.29 3.43
N LYS A 128 -11.70 10.00 3.43
CA LYS A 128 -12.18 9.00 2.48
C LYS A 128 -13.69 8.84 2.54
N ALA A 129 -14.24 8.65 3.74
CA ALA A 129 -15.66 8.48 3.96
C ALA A 129 -16.47 9.70 3.48
N ASP A 130 -16.06 10.92 3.87
CA ASP A 130 -16.72 12.16 3.47
C ASP A 130 -16.73 12.33 1.95
N THR A 131 -15.58 12.02 1.32
CA THR A 131 -15.41 12.16 -0.13
C THR A 131 -16.29 11.18 -0.90
N LEU A 132 -16.31 9.90 -0.49
CA LEU A 132 -17.12 8.88 -1.14
C LEU A 132 -18.61 9.10 -0.90
N GLN A 133 -19.00 9.57 0.29
CA GLN A 133 -20.38 9.95 0.59
C GLN A 133 -20.84 11.13 -0.29
N ALA A 134 -20.01 12.17 -0.43
CA ALA A 134 -20.32 13.31 -1.29
C ALA A 134 -20.45 12.92 -2.78
N ALA A 135 -19.73 11.89 -3.20
CA ALA A 135 -19.81 11.32 -4.54
C ALA A 135 -20.96 10.30 -4.71
N HIS A 136 -21.79 10.07 -3.68
CA HIS A 136 -22.84 9.04 -3.67
C HIS A 136 -22.33 7.65 -4.06
N ALA A 137 -21.11 7.31 -3.61
CA ALA A 137 -20.47 6.05 -3.92
C ALA A 137 -21.02 4.93 -3.03
N GLU A 138 -21.56 3.88 -3.65
CA GLU A 138 -22.03 2.69 -2.95
C GLU A 138 -20.92 1.63 -2.97
N PRO A 139 -20.55 1.04 -1.81
CA PRO A 139 -19.55 -0.01 -1.74
C PRO A 139 -20.03 -1.30 -2.40
N ALA A 140 -19.15 -2.02 -3.07
CA ALA A 140 -19.41 -3.31 -3.69
C ALA A 140 -19.33 -4.49 -2.70
N ALA A 141 -18.76 -4.26 -1.50
CA ALA A 141 -18.70 -5.18 -0.38
C ALA A 141 -19.23 -4.53 0.89
N HIS A 142 -19.45 -5.29 1.96
CA HIS A 142 -19.69 -4.70 3.27
C HIS A 142 -18.41 -4.05 3.79
N HIS A 143 -18.34 -2.72 3.76
CA HIS A 143 -17.17 -1.96 4.17
C HIS A 143 -17.22 -1.63 5.67
N VAL A 144 -16.12 -1.85 6.37
CA VAL A 144 -15.93 -1.53 7.79
C VAL A 144 -14.65 -0.72 7.95
N ALA A 145 -14.78 0.55 8.32
CA ALA A 145 -13.67 1.39 8.69
C ALA A 145 -13.21 1.09 10.13
N VAL A 146 -11.92 0.87 10.33
CA VAL A 146 -11.28 0.65 11.64
C VAL A 146 -10.29 1.77 11.90
N PRO A 147 -10.74 2.89 12.51
CA PRO A 147 -9.93 4.09 12.69
C PRO A 147 -8.94 3.92 13.84
N VAL A 148 -7.76 3.37 13.55
CA VAL A 148 -6.69 3.14 14.52
C VAL A 148 -5.34 3.23 13.84
N ASP A 149 -4.35 3.78 14.55
CA ASP A 149 -2.96 3.75 14.12
C ASP A 149 -2.37 2.34 14.28
N LEU A 150 -1.65 1.85 13.27
CA LEU A 150 -1.01 0.52 13.32
C LEU A 150 0.08 0.40 14.40
N ARG A 151 0.53 1.51 14.98
CA ARG A 151 1.41 1.54 16.16
C ARG A 151 0.66 1.19 17.46
N GLN A 152 -0.66 1.29 17.48
CA GLN A 152 -1.53 1.03 18.63
C GLN A 152 -2.03 -0.42 18.64
N ASP A 153 -3.02 -0.70 19.49
CA ASP A 153 -3.68 -2.02 19.57
C ASP A 153 -4.75 -2.19 18.48
N TRP A 154 -4.30 -2.19 17.21
CA TRP A 154 -5.17 -2.39 16.05
C TRP A 154 -5.80 -3.80 16.01
N PRO A 155 -5.14 -4.89 16.51
CA PRO A 155 -5.77 -6.20 16.59
C PRO A 155 -7.08 -6.17 17.39
N LYS A 156 -7.05 -5.54 18.56
CA LYS A 156 -8.25 -5.38 19.38
C LYS A 156 -9.32 -4.53 18.66
N ALA A 157 -8.93 -3.40 18.08
CA ALA A 157 -9.86 -2.55 17.34
C ALA A 157 -10.52 -3.28 16.16
N LEU A 158 -9.77 -4.11 15.44
CA LEU A 158 -10.28 -4.92 14.34
C LEU A 158 -11.29 -5.96 14.82
N VAL A 159 -11.00 -6.71 15.89
CA VAL A 159 -11.91 -7.69 16.48
C VAL A 159 -13.17 -7.01 17.05
N ASP A 160 -13.03 -5.89 17.75
CA ASP A 160 -14.17 -5.11 18.25
C ASP A 160 -15.07 -4.60 17.10
N SER A 161 -14.54 -4.44 15.90
CA SER A 161 -15.28 -4.05 14.69
C SER A 161 -15.98 -5.22 13.99
N GLY A 162 -15.94 -6.43 14.57
CA GLY A 162 -16.64 -7.62 14.07
C GLY A 162 -15.81 -8.56 13.22
N PHE A 163 -14.49 -8.36 13.14
CA PHE A 163 -13.58 -9.30 12.50
C PHE A 163 -13.59 -10.65 13.23
N ASN A 164 -13.60 -11.74 12.46
CA ASN A 164 -13.56 -13.10 13.00
C ASN A 164 -12.24 -13.78 12.68
N PRO A 165 -11.34 -13.98 13.67
CA PRO A 165 -10.04 -14.63 13.46
C PRO A 165 -10.15 -16.13 13.12
N ASP A 166 -11.30 -16.77 13.32
CA ASP A 166 -11.53 -18.18 12.98
C ASP A 166 -11.89 -18.38 11.50
N LYS A 167 -12.02 -17.29 10.72
CA LYS A 167 -12.30 -17.35 9.28
C LYS A 167 -11.05 -17.05 8.46
N PRO A 168 -10.83 -17.80 7.36
CA PRO A 168 -9.81 -17.43 6.40
C PRO A 168 -9.97 -15.99 5.93
N THR A 169 -8.87 -15.25 5.94
CA THR A 169 -8.83 -13.81 5.65
C THR A 169 -7.81 -13.53 4.55
N VAL A 170 -8.10 -12.60 3.67
CA VAL A 170 -7.12 -12.04 2.74
C VAL A 170 -6.61 -10.70 3.28
N TRP A 171 -5.30 -10.63 3.51
CA TRP A 171 -4.59 -9.47 4.04
C TRP A 171 -3.83 -8.75 2.93
N SER A 172 -3.80 -7.42 2.97
CA SER A 172 -2.99 -6.57 2.10
C SER A 172 -2.06 -5.67 2.90
N VAL A 173 -0.77 -5.73 2.58
CA VAL A 173 0.32 -4.89 3.09
C VAL A 173 0.95 -4.18 1.89
N GLU A 174 0.28 -3.16 1.37
CA GLU A 174 0.68 -2.40 0.19
C GLU A 174 1.23 -1.03 0.58
N GLY A 175 2.48 -0.71 0.18
CA GLY A 175 3.10 0.59 0.41
C GLY A 175 3.35 0.92 1.88
N LEU A 176 3.36 -0.06 2.79
CA LEU A 176 3.42 0.16 4.23
C LEU A 176 4.81 -0.01 4.83
N LEU A 177 5.55 -1.05 4.45
CA LEU A 177 6.78 -1.45 5.13
C LEU A 177 7.86 -0.37 5.20
N PRO A 178 8.04 0.52 4.21
CA PRO A 178 9.00 1.62 4.31
C PRO A 178 8.76 2.55 5.50
N TYR A 179 7.52 2.64 5.98
CA TYR A 179 7.10 3.53 7.06
C TYR A 179 7.17 2.88 8.45
N LEU A 180 7.58 1.62 8.53
CA LEU A 180 7.70 0.87 9.77
C LEU A 180 9.18 0.61 10.11
N PRO A 181 9.59 0.76 11.39
CA PRO A 181 10.84 0.19 11.88
C PRO A 181 10.87 -1.33 11.70
N ALA A 182 12.06 -1.93 11.70
CA ALA A 182 12.23 -3.38 11.54
C ALA A 182 11.42 -4.18 12.57
N GLU A 183 11.50 -3.82 13.84
CA GLU A 183 10.75 -4.48 14.92
C GLU A 183 9.22 -4.35 14.73
N ALA A 184 8.75 -3.22 14.19
CA ALA A 184 7.32 -3.03 13.94
C ALA A 184 6.83 -3.84 12.72
N GLN A 185 7.70 -4.11 11.74
CA GLN A 185 7.41 -5.04 10.66
C GLN A 185 7.19 -6.46 11.20
N ASP A 186 8.08 -6.96 12.04
CA ASP A 186 7.99 -8.30 12.62
C ASP A 186 6.73 -8.43 13.47
N LEU A 187 6.48 -7.46 14.34
CA LEU A 187 5.26 -7.41 15.15
C LEU A 187 3.98 -7.35 14.30
N LEU A 188 4.01 -6.64 13.16
CA LEU A 188 2.87 -6.61 12.23
C LEU A 188 2.55 -8.01 11.70
N PHE A 189 3.55 -8.74 11.25
CA PHE A 189 3.37 -10.08 10.70
C PHE A 189 3.00 -11.11 11.78
N GLU A 190 3.54 -11.01 12.99
CA GLU A 190 3.10 -11.81 14.15
C GLU A 190 1.60 -11.63 14.39
N ARG A 191 1.13 -10.38 14.50
CA ARG A 191 -0.28 -10.04 14.73
C ARG A 191 -1.18 -10.52 13.59
N VAL A 192 -0.76 -10.36 12.34
CA VAL A 192 -1.48 -10.88 11.16
C VAL A 192 -1.58 -12.41 11.23
N THR A 193 -0.48 -13.10 11.56
CA THR A 193 -0.48 -14.56 11.67
C THR A 193 -1.37 -15.04 12.83
N GLN A 194 -1.32 -14.38 13.99
CA GLN A 194 -2.18 -14.68 15.14
C GLN A 194 -3.68 -14.52 14.83
N LEU A 195 -4.04 -13.53 14.01
CA LEU A 195 -5.42 -13.24 13.60
C LEU A 195 -5.87 -14.04 12.36
N SER A 196 -5.03 -14.90 11.82
CA SER A 196 -5.32 -15.68 10.61
C SER A 196 -5.72 -17.12 10.96
N ALA A 197 -6.79 -17.59 10.34
CA ALA A 197 -7.09 -19.03 10.25
C ALA A 197 -6.31 -19.68 9.10
N GLU A 198 -6.13 -21.00 9.14
CA GLU A 198 -5.58 -21.77 8.00
C GLU A 198 -6.34 -21.47 6.71
N GLY A 199 -5.62 -21.40 5.59
CA GLY A 199 -6.15 -20.98 4.31
C GLY A 199 -6.23 -19.47 4.12
N SER A 200 -5.94 -18.65 5.15
CA SER A 200 -5.77 -17.20 4.99
C SER A 200 -4.66 -16.88 3.99
N ARG A 201 -4.78 -15.73 3.34
CA ARG A 201 -3.82 -15.25 2.35
C ARG A 201 -3.26 -13.89 2.75
N ILE A 202 -1.99 -13.67 2.44
CA ILE A 202 -1.33 -12.37 2.64
C ILE A 202 -0.66 -11.93 1.35
N GLY A 203 -0.92 -10.69 0.92
CA GLY A 203 -0.20 -10.01 -0.15
C GLY A 203 0.65 -8.88 0.43
N VAL A 204 1.93 -8.88 0.11
CA VAL A 204 2.89 -7.90 0.67
C VAL A 204 3.72 -7.27 -0.45
N GLU A 205 3.82 -5.95 -0.46
CA GLU A 205 4.88 -5.23 -1.16
C GLU A 205 6.08 -5.09 -0.22
N ALA A 206 7.16 -5.81 -0.51
CA ALA A 206 8.32 -5.93 0.35
C ALA A 206 9.60 -5.44 -0.33
N PHE A 207 10.63 -5.17 0.46
CA PHE A 207 11.97 -4.96 -0.05
C PHE A 207 12.60 -6.30 -0.48
N SER A 208 13.35 -6.29 -1.59
CA SER A 208 14.25 -7.40 -1.90
C SER A 208 15.54 -7.27 -1.07
N GLU A 209 16.34 -8.35 -1.04
CA GLU A 209 17.64 -8.34 -0.37
C GLU A 209 18.59 -7.24 -0.90
N ASP A 210 18.49 -6.93 -2.19
CA ASP A 210 19.32 -5.90 -2.83
C ASP A 210 19.07 -4.48 -2.31
N PHE A 211 17.92 -4.23 -1.65
CA PHE A 211 17.55 -2.91 -1.15
C PHE A 211 18.55 -2.39 -0.11
N PHE A 212 19.06 -3.25 0.75
CA PHE A 212 19.94 -2.88 1.87
C PHE A 212 21.42 -2.95 1.51
N THR A 213 21.77 -3.20 0.24
CA THR A 213 23.16 -3.16 -0.21
C THR A 213 23.70 -1.73 -0.21
N ASP A 214 24.95 -1.57 0.22
CA ASP A 214 25.62 -0.26 0.23
C ASP A 214 25.61 0.42 -1.16
N GLU A 215 25.73 -0.38 -2.22
CA GLU A 215 25.71 0.10 -3.60
C GLU A 215 24.34 0.69 -3.97
N TYR A 216 23.24 -0.01 -3.63
CA TYR A 216 21.89 0.50 -3.91
C TYR A 216 21.59 1.75 -3.09
N LEU A 217 21.88 1.74 -1.79
CA LEU A 217 21.65 2.87 -0.89
C LEU A 217 22.47 4.10 -1.30
N ALA A 218 23.71 3.91 -1.79
CA ALA A 218 24.54 5.01 -2.29
C ALA A 218 23.93 5.60 -3.59
N ARG A 219 23.55 4.77 -4.56
CA ARG A 219 22.89 5.21 -5.80
C ARG A 219 21.58 5.94 -5.51
N ARG A 220 20.80 5.43 -4.58
CA ARG A 220 19.53 6.04 -4.17
C ARG A 220 19.73 7.43 -3.56
N ARG A 221 20.70 7.57 -2.63
CA ARG A 221 21.04 8.87 -2.03
C ARG A 221 21.50 9.89 -3.07
N GLN A 222 22.36 9.48 -4.00
CA GLN A 222 22.79 10.33 -5.09
C GLN A 222 21.60 10.82 -5.94
N ARG A 223 20.71 9.92 -6.33
CA ARG A 223 19.53 10.26 -7.13
C ARG A 223 18.60 11.25 -6.40
N ILE A 224 18.37 11.04 -5.10
CA ILE A 224 17.55 11.96 -4.29
C ILE A 224 18.21 13.34 -4.23
N GLN A 225 19.51 13.40 -4.07
CA GLN A 225 20.24 14.66 -4.04
C GLN A 225 20.14 15.40 -5.38
N GLU A 226 20.35 14.73 -6.51
CA GLU A 226 20.20 15.30 -7.85
C GLU A 226 18.77 15.85 -8.08
N MET A 227 17.75 15.14 -7.63
CA MET A 227 16.37 15.60 -7.73
C MET A 227 16.11 16.85 -6.87
N ARG A 228 16.66 16.90 -5.65
CA ARG A 228 16.55 18.08 -4.77
C ARG A 228 17.25 19.31 -5.35
N GLU A 229 18.41 19.13 -5.95
CA GLU A 229 19.14 20.20 -6.63
C GLU A 229 18.33 20.75 -7.82
N GLN A 230 17.74 19.86 -8.65
CA GLN A 230 16.88 20.27 -9.76
C GLN A 230 15.60 21.00 -9.28
N ALA A 231 14.99 20.51 -8.19
CA ALA A 231 13.82 21.17 -7.59
C ALA A 231 14.19 22.57 -7.07
N ALA A 232 15.33 22.69 -6.37
CA ALA A 232 15.81 23.97 -5.85
C ALA A 232 16.11 24.98 -6.98
N GLU A 233 16.73 24.53 -8.09
CA GLU A 233 16.96 25.38 -9.28
C GLU A 233 15.64 25.87 -9.91
N ALA A 234 14.59 25.06 -9.83
CA ALA A 234 13.26 25.42 -10.28
C ALA A 234 12.47 26.28 -9.27
N GLY A 235 13.04 26.53 -8.08
CA GLY A 235 12.36 27.26 -7.00
C GLY A 235 11.27 26.43 -6.29
N GLU A 236 11.35 25.11 -6.40
CA GLU A 236 10.43 24.17 -5.77
C GLU A 236 11.03 23.62 -4.46
N ASP A 237 10.18 23.46 -3.44
CA ASP A 237 10.57 22.77 -2.20
C ASP A 237 10.26 21.26 -2.36
N MET A 238 11.28 20.42 -2.25
CA MET A 238 11.13 18.98 -2.30
C MET A 238 11.40 18.39 -0.92
N PRO A 239 10.38 17.86 -0.23
CA PRO A 239 10.57 17.15 1.02
C PRO A 239 11.56 16.00 0.85
N ASP A 240 12.38 15.78 1.89
CA ASP A 240 13.31 14.65 1.89
C ASP A 240 12.54 13.33 2.12
N PRO A 241 12.42 12.45 1.13
CA PRO A 241 11.70 11.20 1.30
C PRO A 241 12.39 10.25 2.31
N GLU A 242 13.68 10.46 2.62
CA GLU A 242 14.38 9.68 3.64
C GLU A 242 13.89 9.98 5.06
N GLN A 243 13.30 11.16 5.28
CA GLN A 243 12.70 11.50 6.57
C GLN A 243 11.43 10.72 6.88
N LEU A 244 10.81 10.11 5.87
CA LEU A 244 9.58 9.34 6.01
C LEU A 244 9.83 7.83 6.13
N TRP A 245 10.97 7.34 5.67
CA TRP A 245 11.27 5.92 5.56
C TRP A 245 12.28 5.47 6.60
N PHE A 246 12.07 4.27 7.14
CA PHE A 246 13.05 3.58 7.98
C PHE A 246 13.95 2.73 7.08
N LEU A 247 15.18 3.22 6.84
CA LEU A 247 16.17 2.57 5.97
C LEU A 247 17.14 1.74 6.81
N GLU A 248 16.63 0.81 7.56
CA GLU A 248 17.39 -0.11 8.40
C GLU A 248 17.24 -1.55 7.93
N GLU A 249 18.25 -2.37 8.18
CA GLU A 249 18.21 -3.80 7.90
C GLU A 249 17.07 -4.46 8.70
N ARG A 250 16.34 -5.36 8.06
CA ARG A 250 15.14 -6.00 8.60
C ARG A 250 15.01 -7.43 8.10
N ALA A 251 14.15 -8.21 8.73
CA ALA A 251 13.85 -9.56 8.30
C ALA A 251 13.37 -9.57 6.83
N HIS A 252 13.90 -10.53 6.05
CA HIS A 252 13.44 -10.77 4.69
C HIS A 252 12.03 -11.38 4.73
N VAL A 253 11.06 -10.68 4.19
CA VAL A 253 9.63 -11.02 4.33
C VAL A 253 9.28 -12.44 3.88
N PRO A 254 9.77 -12.95 2.73
CA PRO A 254 9.53 -14.33 2.33
C PRO A 254 9.98 -15.35 3.38
N ASP A 255 11.20 -15.20 3.91
CA ASP A 255 11.77 -16.13 4.88
C ASP A 255 11.02 -16.07 6.21
N TRP A 256 10.73 -14.84 6.68
CA TRP A 256 9.93 -14.64 7.88
C TRP A 256 8.58 -15.36 7.79
N LEU A 257 7.86 -15.17 6.69
CA LEU A 257 6.56 -15.81 6.49
C LEU A 257 6.67 -17.34 6.41
N MET A 258 7.67 -17.89 5.71
CA MET A 258 7.90 -19.34 5.65
C MET A 258 8.19 -19.95 7.02
N ASP A 259 8.97 -19.27 7.84
CA ASP A 259 9.29 -19.71 9.20
C ASP A 259 8.05 -19.72 10.11
N HIS A 260 7.02 -18.91 9.78
CA HIS A 260 5.77 -18.79 10.54
C HIS A 260 4.57 -19.50 9.87
N GLY A 261 4.83 -20.53 9.07
CA GLY A 261 3.79 -21.43 8.55
C GLY A 261 3.09 -20.98 7.29
N TRP A 262 3.61 -19.96 6.61
CA TRP A 262 3.07 -19.52 5.32
C TRP A 262 3.78 -20.20 4.15
N GLN A 263 3.04 -20.69 3.19
CA GLN A 263 3.58 -21.10 1.89
C GLN A 263 3.66 -19.86 1.00
N VAL A 264 4.86 -19.52 0.53
CA VAL A 264 5.16 -18.24 -0.11
C VAL A 264 5.47 -18.38 -1.59
N SER A 265 5.05 -17.40 -2.37
CA SER A 265 5.47 -17.17 -3.75
C SER A 265 5.88 -15.70 -3.93
N THR A 266 6.88 -15.44 -4.74
CA THR A 266 7.42 -14.11 -4.96
C THR A 266 7.49 -13.77 -6.44
N ILE A 267 7.42 -12.46 -6.75
CA ILE A 267 7.71 -11.92 -8.07
C ILE A 267 8.39 -10.55 -7.90
N THR A 268 9.43 -10.28 -8.66
CA THR A 268 10.10 -8.98 -8.66
C THR A 268 9.23 -7.90 -9.31
N ALA A 269 9.50 -6.64 -8.99
CA ALA A 269 8.81 -5.52 -9.65
C ALA A 269 9.02 -5.55 -11.18
N ALA A 270 10.22 -5.86 -11.66
CA ALA A 270 10.53 -5.94 -13.09
C ALA A 270 9.73 -7.05 -13.78
N ASP A 271 9.76 -8.29 -13.23
CA ASP A 271 9.00 -9.41 -13.78
C ASP A 271 7.49 -9.18 -13.74
N LEU A 272 7.02 -8.46 -12.71
CA LEU A 272 5.61 -8.08 -12.60
C LEU A 272 5.20 -7.09 -13.69
N MET A 273 6.03 -6.06 -13.93
CA MET A 273 5.79 -5.09 -15.00
C MET A 273 5.81 -5.77 -16.38
N GLU A 274 6.76 -6.68 -16.61
CA GLU A 274 6.82 -7.47 -17.85
C GLU A 274 5.56 -8.33 -18.01
N ARG A 275 5.09 -9.00 -16.95
CA ARG A 275 3.85 -9.79 -16.94
C ARG A 275 2.64 -8.99 -17.39
N TYR A 276 2.56 -7.73 -16.99
CA TYR A 276 1.46 -6.84 -17.37
C TYR A 276 1.76 -6.00 -18.60
N HIS A 277 2.83 -6.30 -19.35
CA HIS A 277 3.25 -5.59 -20.56
C HIS A 277 3.46 -4.08 -20.32
N ARG A 278 4.04 -3.75 -19.18
CA ARG A 278 4.47 -2.39 -18.85
C ARG A 278 5.98 -2.25 -19.02
N PRO A 279 6.46 -1.13 -19.62
CA PRO A 279 7.88 -0.95 -19.86
C PRO A 279 8.67 -0.79 -18.56
N VAL A 280 9.77 -1.51 -18.46
CA VAL A 280 10.78 -1.27 -17.43
C VAL A 280 11.69 -0.15 -17.94
N THR A 281 11.69 0.99 -17.25
CA THR A 281 12.49 2.17 -17.59
C THR A 281 13.71 2.29 -16.67
N ALA A 282 14.62 3.21 -16.96
CA ALA A 282 15.76 3.49 -16.10
C ALA A 282 15.35 3.89 -14.65
N ASP A 283 14.15 4.45 -14.47
CA ASP A 283 13.62 4.80 -13.17
C ASP A 283 13.07 3.61 -12.38
N THR A 284 12.64 2.56 -13.08
CA THR A 284 12.06 1.34 -12.50
C THR A 284 13.00 0.14 -12.61
N GLU A 285 14.01 0.21 -13.46
CA GLU A 285 15.06 -0.82 -13.58
C GLU A 285 15.83 -0.95 -12.25
N GLY A 286 15.94 -2.18 -11.77
CA GLY A 286 16.61 -2.47 -10.50
C GLY A 286 15.88 -1.90 -9.27
N MET A 287 14.57 -1.64 -9.34
CA MET A 287 13.77 -1.40 -8.14
C MET A 287 13.80 -2.65 -7.26
N PRO A 288 14.37 -2.57 -6.06
CA PRO A 288 14.52 -3.73 -5.19
C PRO A 288 13.23 -3.98 -4.41
N THR A 289 12.18 -4.28 -5.15
CA THR A 289 10.85 -4.57 -4.62
C THR A 289 10.41 -5.95 -5.02
N LEU A 290 9.88 -6.69 -4.04
CA LEU A 290 9.22 -7.98 -4.21
C LEU A 290 7.72 -7.84 -3.92
N PHE A 291 6.93 -8.54 -4.72
CA PHE A 291 5.54 -8.83 -4.39
C PHE A 291 5.48 -10.25 -3.85
N VAL A 292 5.02 -10.38 -2.62
CA VAL A 292 5.02 -11.63 -1.87
C VAL A 292 3.57 -12.06 -1.65
N GLY A 293 3.20 -13.23 -2.17
CA GLY A 293 1.91 -13.87 -1.90
C GLY A 293 2.12 -15.04 -0.97
N GLY A 294 1.42 -15.07 0.18
CA GLY A 294 1.47 -16.15 1.15
C GLY A 294 0.11 -16.81 1.36
N VAL A 295 0.11 -18.12 1.65
CA VAL A 295 -1.05 -18.88 2.12
C VAL A 295 -0.68 -19.53 3.45
N LEU A 296 -1.44 -19.29 4.51
CA LEU A 296 -1.22 -19.93 5.81
C LEU A 296 -1.64 -21.39 5.75
N VAL A 297 -0.68 -22.30 5.91
CA VAL A 297 -0.90 -23.76 5.81
C VAL A 297 -0.73 -24.48 7.13
N ASP A 298 0.00 -23.89 8.07
CA ASP A 298 0.26 -24.49 9.39
C ASP A 298 0.48 -23.37 10.40
N LYS A 299 -0.49 -23.17 11.28
CA LYS A 299 -0.36 -22.21 12.37
C LYS A 299 0.47 -22.88 13.46
N ARG A 300 1.77 -22.61 13.49
CA ARG A 300 2.64 -23.09 14.55
C ARG A 300 2.27 -22.39 15.85
N ASP A 301 1.78 -23.17 16.82
CA ASP A 301 1.58 -22.68 18.19
C ASP A 301 2.97 -22.37 18.78
N GLU A 302 3.27 -21.10 19.04
CA GLU A 302 4.41 -20.67 19.84
C GLU A 302 4.10 -20.72 21.35
#